data_d1ad34850ce4d06912b4bd5eecc4592c
#
_entry.id   d1ad34850ce4d06912b4bd5eecc4592c
#
_cell.length_a   1.000
_cell.length_b   1.000
_cell.length_c   1.000
_cell.angle_alpha   90.00
_cell.angle_beta   90.00
_cell.angle_gamma   90.00
#
_symmetry.space_group_name_H-M   'P 1'
#
loop_
_entity.id
_entity.type
_entity.pdbx_description
1 polymer ?
#
loop_
_entity_poly.entity_id
_entity_poly.type
_entity_poly.pdbx_seq_one_letter_code
_entity_poly.pdbx_strand_id
1 'polypeptide(L)'
;MVCRMFRLETEVDKARRDLLRTRLRETNTAASPVLRALRGTPDERDVPLHVWAVNDTDDRMAGGLVGYTWASWLHVTYLWVDERHRGRGMGARLLSEAERIASRDRGCHAARLETWDFQAPRFYEKQGYEVVCVVPDYPPGITEYTLTKRLG
;
A
#
# COMPACT_ATOMS: atom_id res chain seq x y z
N MET A 1 33.06 4.76 -35.44
CA MET A 1 32.04 4.75 -34.39
C MET A 1 31.70 3.30 -34.10
N VAL A 2 32.22 2.75 -33.00
CA VAL A 2 32.01 1.33 -32.66
C VAL A 2 30.59 1.24 -32.09
N CYS A 3 29.66 0.69 -32.85
CA CYS A 3 28.34 0.34 -32.36
C CYS A 3 28.52 -0.74 -31.28
N ARG A 4 28.42 -0.41 -30.01
CA ARG A 4 28.40 -1.41 -28.94
C ARG A 4 27.14 -2.24 -29.10
N MET A 5 27.30 -3.44 -29.65
CA MET A 5 26.21 -4.40 -29.72
C MET A 5 25.91 -4.89 -28.30
N PHE A 6 24.71 -4.58 -27.81
CA PHE A 6 24.20 -5.14 -26.55
C PHE A 6 23.52 -6.47 -26.84
N ARG A 7 23.80 -7.48 -26.03
CA ARG A 7 23.08 -8.74 -26.00
C ARG A 7 21.98 -8.65 -24.95
N LEU A 8 20.77 -9.04 -25.30
CA LEU A 8 19.66 -9.19 -24.37
C LEU A 8 19.64 -10.61 -23.81
N GLU A 9 19.53 -10.71 -22.49
CA GLU A 9 19.41 -11.98 -21.77
C GLU A 9 18.10 -11.96 -20.98
N THR A 10 17.38 -13.08 -20.91
CA THR A 10 16.02 -13.17 -20.36
C THR A 10 15.94 -14.09 -19.12
N GLU A 11 17.06 -14.53 -18.62
CA GLU A 11 17.12 -15.40 -17.44
C GLU A 11 16.69 -14.63 -16.17
N VAL A 12 16.01 -15.34 -15.28
CA VAL A 12 15.65 -14.80 -13.95
C VAL A 12 16.89 -14.81 -13.07
N ASP A 13 17.41 -13.64 -12.76
CA ASP A 13 18.64 -13.45 -11.98
C ASP A 13 18.37 -12.51 -10.79
N LYS A 14 18.43 -13.05 -9.58
CA LYS A 14 18.19 -12.30 -8.35
C LYS A 14 19.28 -11.24 -8.10
N ALA A 15 20.54 -11.56 -8.36
CA ALA A 15 21.65 -10.62 -8.12
C ALA A 15 21.57 -9.43 -9.07
N ARG A 16 21.29 -9.67 -10.35
CA ARG A 16 21.07 -8.61 -11.33
C ARG A 16 19.84 -7.76 -11.00
N ARG A 17 18.75 -8.37 -10.53
CA ARG A 17 17.56 -7.64 -10.06
C ARG A 17 17.91 -6.70 -8.91
N ASP A 18 18.64 -7.17 -7.91
CA ASP A 18 19.00 -6.40 -6.74
C ASP A 18 19.97 -5.26 -7.10
N LEU A 19 20.91 -5.52 -8.02
CA LEU A 19 21.79 -4.50 -8.60
C LEU A 19 20.99 -3.43 -9.37
N LEU A 20 20.05 -3.86 -10.23
CA LEU A 20 19.18 -2.95 -10.99
C LEU A 20 18.41 -2.01 -10.05
N ARG A 21 17.82 -2.57 -8.99
CA ARG A 21 17.11 -1.77 -7.98
C ARG A 21 18.01 -0.75 -7.30
N THR A 22 19.24 -1.13 -6.97
CA THR A 22 20.22 -0.23 -6.36
C THR A 22 20.59 0.90 -7.33
N ARG A 23 20.89 0.58 -8.59
CA ARG A 23 21.23 1.58 -9.60
C ARG A 23 20.09 2.55 -9.90
N LEU A 24 18.86 2.02 -10.00
CA LEU A 24 17.67 2.86 -10.19
C LEU A 24 17.47 3.82 -9.01
N ARG A 25 17.64 3.32 -7.79
CA ARG A 25 17.55 4.15 -6.59
C ARG A 25 18.59 5.27 -6.57
N GLU A 26 19.85 4.97 -6.91
CA GLU A 26 20.91 5.94 -7.02
C GLU A 26 20.60 7.02 -8.06
N THR A 27 20.16 6.60 -9.25
CA THR A 27 19.78 7.49 -10.34
C THR A 27 18.61 8.40 -9.95
N ASN A 28 17.55 7.84 -9.34
CA ASN A 28 16.40 8.61 -8.90
C ASN A 28 16.74 9.59 -7.77
N THR A 29 17.61 9.19 -6.85
CA THR A 29 18.10 10.07 -5.76
C THR A 29 18.90 11.24 -6.32
N ALA A 30 19.73 10.99 -7.34
CA ALA A 30 20.49 12.05 -8.01
C ALA A 30 19.58 13.02 -8.76
N ALA A 31 18.55 12.51 -9.43
CA ALA A 31 17.63 13.28 -10.27
C ALA A 31 16.58 14.08 -9.46
N SER A 32 16.19 13.62 -8.26
CA SER A 32 15.11 14.23 -7.49
C SER A 32 15.58 14.77 -6.15
N PRO A 33 15.50 16.09 -5.93
CA PRO A 33 15.76 16.69 -4.62
C PRO A 33 14.83 16.15 -3.51
N VAL A 34 13.57 15.86 -3.85
CA VAL A 34 12.57 15.29 -2.92
C VAL A 34 13.01 13.90 -2.46
N LEU A 35 13.38 13.01 -3.39
CA LEU A 35 13.86 11.68 -3.04
C LEU A 35 15.21 11.73 -2.29
N ARG A 36 16.06 12.71 -2.60
CA ARG A 36 17.30 12.93 -1.86
C ARG A 36 17.04 13.33 -0.42
N ALA A 37 16.07 14.24 -0.19
CA ALA A 37 15.69 14.68 1.15
C ALA A 37 15.06 13.56 1.99
N LEU A 38 14.46 12.56 1.34
CA LEU A 38 13.87 11.40 2.01
C LEU A 38 14.92 10.43 2.58
N ARG A 39 16.14 10.45 2.03
CA ARG A 39 17.22 9.54 2.45
C ARG A 39 17.64 9.79 3.89
N GLY A 40 17.78 8.71 4.67
CA GLY A 40 18.15 8.76 6.08
C GLY A 40 17.03 9.16 7.03
N THR A 41 15.82 9.44 6.51
CA THR A 41 14.63 9.69 7.34
C THR A 41 13.90 8.38 7.66
N PRO A 42 13.03 8.36 8.69
CA PRO A 42 12.17 7.19 8.95
C PRO A 42 11.27 6.82 7.77
N ASP A 43 10.89 7.80 6.95
CA ASP A 43 10.01 7.64 5.78
C ASP A 43 10.72 7.05 4.55
N GLU A 44 12.02 6.80 4.63
CA GLU A 44 12.79 6.23 3.51
C GLU A 44 12.40 4.79 3.18
N ARG A 45 11.92 4.04 4.17
CA ARG A 45 11.61 2.60 4.06
C ARG A 45 10.17 2.33 4.44
N ASP A 46 9.66 1.23 3.92
CA ASP A 46 8.37 0.72 4.33
C ASP A 46 8.40 0.34 5.82
N VAL A 47 7.53 0.97 6.61
CA VAL A 47 7.35 0.65 8.03
C VAL A 47 6.03 -0.09 8.19
N PRO A 48 6.05 -1.39 8.54
CA PRO A 48 4.82 -2.18 8.69
C PRO A 48 3.83 -1.54 9.67
N LEU A 49 2.54 -1.62 9.33
CA LEU A 49 1.43 -1.21 10.18
C LEU A 49 0.35 -2.29 10.12
N HIS A 50 0.08 -2.92 11.24
CA HIS A 50 -0.93 -3.96 11.37
C HIS A 50 -1.92 -3.59 12.46
N VAL A 51 -3.20 -3.88 12.23
CA VAL A 51 -4.27 -3.74 13.21
C VAL A 51 -5.08 -5.03 13.22
N TRP A 52 -5.26 -5.62 14.40
CA TRP A 52 -5.95 -6.88 14.56
C TRP A 52 -7.20 -6.71 15.42
N ALA A 53 -8.31 -7.29 14.99
CA ALA A 53 -9.47 -7.51 15.81
C ALA A 53 -9.42 -8.95 16.35
N VAL A 54 -9.20 -9.07 17.65
CA VAL A 54 -9.07 -10.36 18.35
C VAL A 54 -10.29 -10.54 19.26
N ASN A 55 -10.81 -11.74 19.29
CA ASN A 55 -11.93 -12.08 20.16
C ASN A 55 -11.43 -12.28 21.59
N ASP A 56 -12.01 -11.54 22.55
CA ASP A 56 -11.61 -11.57 23.95
C ASP A 56 -11.85 -12.93 24.65
N THR A 57 -12.67 -13.81 24.07
CA THR A 57 -13.03 -15.08 24.69
C THR A 57 -12.14 -16.25 24.28
N ASP A 58 -11.59 -16.24 23.06
CA ASP A 58 -10.84 -17.38 22.51
C ASP A 58 -9.54 -16.99 21.79
N ASP A 59 -9.13 -15.73 21.87
CA ASP A 59 -7.94 -15.15 21.20
C ASP A 59 -7.90 -15.38 19.68
N ARG A 60 -9.03 -15.69 19.06
CA ARG A 60 -9.10 -15.87 17.60
C ARG A 60 -9.22 -14.54 16.88
N MET A 61 -8.55 -14.44 15.75
CA MET A 61 -8.65 -13.28 14.89
C MET A 61 -10.03 -13.22 14.23
N ALA A 62 -10.77 -12.16 14.50
CA ALA A 62 -12.07 -11.84 13.88
C ALA A 62 -11.96 -10.94 12.65
N GLY A 63 -10.82 -10.26 12.47
CA GLY A 63 -10.51 -9.43 11.34
C GLY A 63 -9.14 -8.80 11.48
N GLY A 64 -8.68 -8.14 10.43
CA GLY A 64 -7.39 -7.46 10.48
C GLY A 64 -7.14 -6.57 9.26
N LEU A 65 -6.24 -5.64 9.46
CA LEU A 65 -5.68 -4.79 8.43
C LEU A 65 -4.17 -4.94 8.43
N VAL A 66 -3.61 -5.14 7.26
CA VAL A 66 -2.17 -5.15 7.01
C VAL A 66 -1.84 -4.04 6.03
N GLY A 67 -0.85 -3.26 6.36
CA GLY A 67 -0.34 -2.20 5.52
C GLY A 67 1.06 -1.77 5.95
N TYR A 68 1.49 -0.66 5.44
CA TYR A 68 2.76 -0.02 5.78
C TYR A 68 2.67 1.49 5.55
N THR A 69 3.57 2.23 6.17
CA THR A 69 3.76 3.64 5.88
C THR A 69 5.07 3.86 5.13
N TRP A 70 5.03 4.70 4.11
CA TRP A 70 6.18 5.10 3.32
C TRP A 70 5.95 6.49 2.74
N ALA A 71 6.97 7.33 2.75
CA ALA A 71 6.95 8.69 2.19
C ALA A 71 5.70 9.49 2.64
N SER A 72 5.38 9.42 3.94
CA SER A 72 4.22 10.08 4.58
C SER A 72 2.85 9.63 4.06
N TRP A 73 2.75 8.42 3.52
CA TRP A 73 1.53 7.77 3.08
C TRP A 73 1.29 6.45 3.81
N LEU A 74 0.04 6.18 4.17
CA LEU A 74 -0.43 4.85 4.55
C LEU A 74 -0.79 4.08 3.27
N HIS A 75 -0.21 2.89 3.12
CA HIS A 75 -0.59 1.92 2.10
C HIS A 75 -1.33 0.77 2.77
N VAL A 76 -2.62 0.60 2.48
CA VAL A 76 -3.41 -0.54 2.96
C VAL A 76 -3.26 -1.67 1.95
N THR A 77 -2.68 -2.79 2.38
CA THR A 77 -2.44 -3.97 1.54
C THR A 77 -3.58 -4.96 1.63
N TYR A 78 -4.02 -5.27 2.86
CA TYR A 78 -5.11 -6.21 3.12
C TYR A 78 -6.04 -5.66 4.19
N LEU A 79 -7.34 -5.86 3.99
CA LEU A 79 -8.38 -5.64 5.00
C LEU A 79 -9.38 -6.79 4.89
N TRP A 80 -9.53 -7.52 5.98
CA TRP A 80 -10.44 -8.67 6.02
C TRP A 80 -11.20 -8.71 7.35
N VAL A 81 -12.46 -9.14 7.28
CA VAL A 81 -13.32 -9.39 8.43
C VAL A 81 -14.01 -10.73 8.23
N ASP A 82 -13.96 -11.58 9.26
CA ASP A 82 -14.68 -12.87 9.29
C ASP A 82 -16.18 -12.65 9.03
N GLU A 83 -16.79 -13.52 8.23
CA GLU A 83 -18.21 -13.43 7.83
C GLU A 83 -19.14 -13.26 9.02
N ARG A 84 -18.90 -13.97 10.11
CA ARG A 84 -19.68 -13.93 11.35
C ARG A 84 -19.68 -12.57 12.03
N HIS A 85 -18.71 -11.72 11.70
CA HIS A 85 -18.50 -10.40 12.30
C HIS A 85 -18.73 -9.24 11.33
N ARG A 86 -19.10 -9.52 10.07
CA ARG A 86 -19.44 -8.49 9.07
C ARG A 86 -20.72 -7.74 9.41
N GLY A 87 -20.90 -6.58 8.81
CA GLY A 87 -22.10 -5.75 8.98
C GLY A 87 -22.20 -5.03 10.34
N ARG A 88 -21.14 -5.08 11.16
CA ARG A 88 -21.09 -4.46 12.51
C ARG A 88 -20.05 -3.35 12.63
N GLY A 89 -19.57 -2.84 11.50
CA GLY A 89 -18.61 -1.73 11.47
C GLY A 89 -17.16 -2.10 11.80
N MET A 90 -16.81 -3.38 11.93
CA MET A 90 -15.45 -3.82 12.27
C MET A 90 -14.43 -3.37 11.22
N GLY A 91 -14.74 -3.51 9.92
CA GLY A 91 -13.85 -3.06 8.85
C GLY A 91 -13.56 -1.56 8.93
N ALA A 92 -14.58 -0.75 9.20
CA ALA A 92 -14.44 0.70 9.39
C ALA A 92 -13.56 1.03 10.63
N ARG A 93 -13.71 0.29 11.72
CA ARG A 93 -12.88 0.47 12.93
C ARG A 93 -11.42 0.11 12.70
N LEU A 94 -11.15 -1.01 12.02
CA LEU A 94 -9.79 -1.42 11.65
C LEU A 94 -9.11 -0.36 10.77
N LEU A 95 -9.82 0.12 9.76
CA LEU A 95 -9.32 1.15 8.85
C LEU A 95 -9.08 2.48 9.59
N SER A 96 -10.03 2.93 10.40
CA SER A 96 -9.93 4.16 11.19
C SER A 96 -8.75 4.11 12.18
N GLU A 97 -8.49 2.97 12.82
CA GLU A 97 -7.35 2.83 13.72
C GLU A 97 -6.02 2.88 12.96
N ALA A 98 -5.93 2.21 11.81
CA ALA A 98 -4.75 2.31 10.95
C ALA A 98 -4.49 3.75 10.47
N GLU A 99 -5.53 4.47 10.07
CA GLU A 99 -5.46 5.88 9.70
C GLU A 99 -5.00 6.76 10.86
N ARG A 100 -5.51 6.51 12.07
CA ARG A 100 -5.12 7.23 13.29
C ARG A 100 -3.63 7.03 13.59
N ILE A 101 -3.15 5.79 13.57
CA ILE A 101 -1.72 5.48 13.79
C ILE A 101 -0.88 6.16 12.70
N ALA A 102 -1.27 6.03 11.43
CA ALA A 102 -0.54 6.63 10.33
C ALA A 102 -0.46 8.15 10.45
N SER A 103 -1.59 8.82 10.73
CA SER A 103 -1.65 10.28 10.82
C SER A 103 -0.98 10.81 12.11
N ARG A 104 -1.41 10.33 13.28
CA ARG A 104 -1.00 10.91 14.56
C ARG A 104 0.36 10.45 15.04
N ASP A 105 0.65 9.16 14.85
CA ASP A 105 1.87 8.57 15.41
C ASP A 105 3.04 8.58 14.40
N ARG A 106 2.73 8.65 13.07
CA ARG A 106 3.73 8.59 12.00
C ARG A 106 3.72 9.80 11.06
N GLY A 107 2.85 10.77 11.26
CA GLY A 107 2.81 12.00 10.47
C GLY A 107 2.38 11.82 9.01
N CYS A 108 1.68 10.74 8.67
CA CYS A 108 1.18 10.54 7.32
C CYS A 108 0.03 11.53 7.03
N HIS A 109 0.04 12.09 5.82
CA HIS A 109 -0.97 13.06 5.38
C HIS A 109 -2.03 12.45 4.46
N ALA A 110 -1.83 11.21 4.01
CA ALA A 110 -2.75 10.54 3.09
C ALA A 110 -2.67 9.02 3.22
N ALA A 111 -3.68 8.35 2.70
CA ALA A 111 -3.75 6.90 2.55
C ALA A 111 -4.11 6.50 1.12
N ARG A 112 -3.68 5.33 0.71
CA ARG A 112 -4.03 4.71 -0.57
C ARG A 112 -4.26 3.22 -0.43
N LEU A 113 -5.06 2.66 -1.33
CA LEU A 113 -5.31 1.23 -1.46
C LEU A 113 -5.78 0.89 -2.87
N GLU A 114 -5.70 -0.38 -3.20
CA GLU A 114 -6.32 -0.98 -4.37
C GLU A 114 -7.41 -1.96 -3.94
N THR A 115 -8.49 -2.05 -4.71
CA THR A 115 -9.57 -3.02 -4.50
C THR A 115 -10.23 -3.39 -5.82
N TRP A 116 -10.85 -4.56 -5.87
CA TRP A 116 -11.58 -5.02 -7.04
C TRP A 116 -13.08 -4.69 -6.96
N ASP A 117 -13.73 -4.62 -8.10
CA ASP A 117 -15.13 -4.24 -8.24
C ASP A 117 -16.10 -5.11 -7.44
N PHE A 118 -15.83 -6.42 -7.31
CA PHE A 118 -16.65 -7.35 -6.53
C PHE A 118 -16.39 -7.30 -5.02
N GLN A 119 -15.28 -6.65 -4.59
CA GLN A 119 -14.91 -6.57 -3.17
C GLN A 119 -15.64 -5.44 -2.47
N ALA A 120 -15.12 -4.23 -2.54
CA ALA A 120 -15.68 -3.18 -1.70
C ALA A 120 -15.32 -1.73 -2.08
N PRO A 121 -15.35 -1.28 -3.33
CA PRO A 121 -15.07 0.13 -3.63
C PRO A 121 -16.02 1.07 -2.87
N ARG A 122 -17.31 0.73 -2.77
CA ARG A 122 -18.32 1.52 -2.05
C ARG A 122 -18.08 1.58 -0.54
N PHE A 123 -17.48 0.53 0.04
CA PHE A 123 -17.11 0.55 1.46
C PHE A 123 -16.07 1.66 1.71
N TYR A 124 -15.03 1.72 0.91
CA TYR A 124 -13.99 2.74 1.05
C TYR A 124 -14.47 4.14 0.74
N GLU A 125 -15.34 4.32 -0.25
CA GLU A 125 -15.97 5.62 -0.53
C GLU A 125 -16.77 6.13 0.67
N LYS A 126 -17.50 5.26 1.38
CA LYS A 126 -18.20 5.60 2.63
C LYS A 126 -17.23 5.97 3.77
N GLN A 127 -15.99 5.52 3.71
CA GLN A 127 -14.94 5.91 4.67
C GLN A 127 -14.19 7.18 4.23
N GLY A 128 -14.62 7.85 3.15
CA GLY A 128 -14.05 9.09 2.66
C GLY A 128 -12.90 8.93 1.66
N TYR A 129 -12.73 7.74 1.09
CA TYR A 129 -11.81 7.53 -0.01
C TYR A 129 -12.42 7.93 -1.34
N GLU A 130 -11.59 8.42 -2.25
CA GLU A 130 -11.97 8.80 -3.61
C GLU A 130 -11.26 7.90 -4.62
N VAL A 131 -11.99 7.47 -5.66
CA VAL A 131 -11.41 6.71 -6.78
C VAL A 131 -10.54 7.63 -7.61
N VAL A 132 -9.26 7.29 -7.74
CA VAL A 132 -8.28 8.07 -8.52
C VAL A 132 -7.79 7.34 -9.76
N CYS A 133 -7.97 6.03 -9.83
CA CYS A 133 -7.61 5.23 -10.99
C CYS A 133 -8.54 4.04 -11.14
N VAL A 134 -8.87 3.69 -12.38
CA VAL A 134 -9.69 2.52 -12.75
C VAL A 134 -8.94 1.74 -13.81
N VAL A 135 -8.68 0.46 -13.54
CA VAL A 135 -8.00 -0.44 -14.47
C VAL A 135 -8.96 -1.58 -14.84
N PRO A 136 -9.57 -1.56 -16.03
CA PRO A 136 -10.43 -2.64 -16.48
C PRO A 136 -9.61 -3.87 -16.86
N ASP A 137 -10.26 -5.05 -16.79
CA ASP A 137 -9.65 -6.33 -17.18
C ASP A 137 -8.35 -6.70 -16.43
N TYR A 138 -8.31 -6.38 -15.14
CA TYR A 138 -7.16 -6.66 -14.28
C TYR A 138 -7.57 -7.33 -12.95
N PRO A 139 -7.59 -8.72 -12.97
CA PRO A 139 -7.47 -9.68 -14.07
C PRO A 139 -8.63 -9.62 -15.06
N PRO A 140 -8.55 -10.33 -16.22
CA PRO A 140 -9.64 -10.32 -17.22
C PRO A 140 -11.03 -10.58 -16.63
N GLY A 141 -11.97 -9.71 -16.95
CA GLY A 141 -13.35 -9.74 -16.42
C GLY A 141 -13.53 -9.04 -15.07
N ILE A 142 -12.48 -8.49 -14.47
CA ILE A 142 -12.51 -7.77 -13.19
C ILE A 142 -11.93 -6.38 -13.38
N THR A 143 -12.47 -5.40 -12.67
CA THR A 143 -11.96 -4.02 -12.67
C THR A 143 -11.27 -3.73 -11.33
N GLU A 144 -10.04 -3.24 -11.38
CA GLU A 144 -9.32 -2.74 -10.21
C GLU A 144 -9.54 -1.23 -10.06
N TYR A 145 -9.73 -0.80 -8.82
CA TYR A 145 -9.81 0.60 -8.43
C TYR A 145 -8.64 0.94 -7.49
N THR A 146 -7.98 2.05 -7.75
CA THR A 146 -7.10 2.69 -6.77
C THR A 146 -7.85 3.85 -6.12
N LEU A 147 -7.86 3.87 -4.80
CA LEU A 147 -8.52 4.92 -4.03
C LEU A 147 -7.51 5.60 -3.10
N THR A 148 -7.74 6.89 -2.85
CA THR A 148 -6.94 7.69 -1.91
C THR A 148 -7.82 8.47 -0.96
N LYS A 149 -7.25 8.84 0.20
CA LYS A 149 -7.90 9.69 1.22
C LYS A 149 -6.88 10.61 1.84
N ARG A 150 -7.22 11.88 2.04
CA ARG A 150 -6.45 12.78 2.89
C ARG A 150 -6.71 12.44 4.36
N LEU A 151 -5.64 12.33 5.13
CA LEU A 151 -5.69 12.14 6.58
C LEU A 151 -5.50 13.50 7.24
N GLY A 152 -6.44 13.89 8.08
CA GLY A 152 -6.40 15.15 8.84
C GLY A 152 -5.64 15.01 10.14
#